data_be5494b889a4434e3d29e6d98422d9c3
#
_entry.id   be5494b889a4434e3d29e6d98422d9c3
#
_cell.length_a   1.000
_cell.length_b   1.000
_cell.length_c   1.000
_cell.angle_alpha   90.00
_cell.angle_beta   90.00
_cell.angle_gamma   90.00
#
_symmetry.space_group_name_H-M   'P 1'
#
loop_
_entity.id
_entity.type
_entity.pdbx_description
1 polymer ?
#
loop_
_entity_poly.entity_id
_entity_poly.type
_entity_poly.pdbx_seq_one_letter_code
_entity_poly.pdbx_strand_id
1 'polypeptide(L)'
;MDRFEPPHRFKSEEKSETQLLRIFDEKGIELSGGQAGRVAIARAVYKDAPFVVLDELTAALDPIAEYEIYKNFNDLVRGKTTIYISHRLSSCRFCDAVAVFENGRITEYGSHDKLLENRDGLYSEMWHAQSRYYV
;
A
#
# COMPACT_ATOMS: atom_id res chain seq x y z
N MET A 1 6.88 -4.61 -24.27
CA MET A 1 7.33 -3.68 -23.22
C MET A 1 6.31 -2.55 -23.19
N ASP A 2 5.12 -2.87 -22.60
CA ASP A 2 4.02 -1.92 -22.54
C ASP A 2 4.35 -0.82 -21.55
N ARG A 3 4.36 0.41 -22.04
CA ARG A 3 4.58 1.60 -21.21
C ARG A 3 3.37 1.74 -20.30
N PHE A 4 3.62 1.79 -19.00
CA PHE A 4 2.66 2.24 -18.01
C PHE A 4 2.17 3.64 -18.41
N GLU A 5 0.96 3.73 -18.99
CA GLU A 5 0.28 5.00 -19.15
C GLU A 5 -0.38 5.36 -17.82
N PRO A 6 0.02 6.46 -17.18
CA PRO A 6 -0.62 6.88 -15.95
C PRO A 6 -2.08 7.25 -16.23
N PRO A 7 -3.04 6.68 -15.49
CA PRO A 7 -4.44 7.03 -15.62
C PRO A 7 -4.62 8.50 -15.18
N HIS A 8 -5.19 9.29 -16.06
CA HIS A 8 -5.58 10.70 -15.89
C HIS A 8 -4.42 11.70 -15.71
N ARG A 9 -4.13 12.38 -16.81
CA ARG A 9 -3.29 13.56 -16.89
C ARG A 9 -3.60 14.54 -15.76
N PHE A 10 -2.61 14.80 -14.91
CA PHE A 10 -2.58 16.04 -14.16
C PHE A 10 -2.66 17.19 -15.16
N LYS A 11 -3.79 17.90 -15.18
CA LYS A 11 -3.97 19.12 -15.95
C LYS A 11 -3.42 20.28 -15.14
N SER A 12 -2.12 20.33 -14.92
CA SER A 12 -1.47 21.55 -14.47
C SER A 12 -0.58 22.05 -15.60
N GLU A 13 -0.66 23.33 -15.89
CA GLU A 13 0.15 23.97 -16.92
C GLU A 13 1.65 23.91 -16.56
N GLU A 14 1.99 23.84 -15.28
CA GLU A 14 3.34 23.84 -14.72
C GLU A 14 3.98 22.45 -14.58
N LYS A 15 3.25 21.36 -14.82
CA LYS A 15 3.75 19.96 -14.78
C LYS A 15 4.54 19.63 -13.51
N SER A 16 5.87 19.43 -13.63
CA SER A 16 6.75 19.06 -12.52
C SER A 16 6.99 20.19 -11.52
N GLU A 17 6.77 21.44 -11.92
CA GLU A 17 6.93 22.63 -11.08
C GLU A 17 5.64 22.96 -10.30
N THR A 18 4.55 22.23 -10.54
CA THR A 18 3.29 22.45 -9.83
C THR A 18 3.48 22.21 -8.34
N GLN A 19 3.19 23.21 -7.52
CA GLN A 19 3.22 23.07 -6.08
C GLN A 19 2.06 22.19 -5.60
N LEU A 20 2.39 21.16 -4.83
CA LEU A 20 1.42 20.31 -4.18
C LEU A 20 1.14 20.88 -2.78
N LEU A 21 -0.15 20.89 -2.42
CA LEU A 21 -0.66 21.44 -1.16
C LEU A 21 -0.69 22.98 -1.11
N ARG A 22 -1.84 23.50 -0.69
CA ARG A 22 -2.08 24.94 -0.52
C ARG A 22 -1.47 25.56 0.74
N ILE A 23 -0.72 24.75 1.52
CA ILE A 23 -0.11 25.20 2.77
C ILE A 23 0.95 26.26 2.53
N PHE A 24 1.65 26.19 1.39
CA PHE A 24 2.75 27.10 1.06
C PHE A 24 2.45 28.02 -0.13
N ASP A 25 1.42 27.71 -0.93
CA ASP A 25 1.01 28.52 -2.08
C ASP A 25 -0.52 28.35 -2.28
N GLU A 26 -1.26 29.46 -2.29
CA GLU A 26 -2.72 29.46 -2.52
C GLU A 26 -3.11 28.86 -3.88
N LYS A 27 -2.18 28.87 -4.86
CA LYS A 27 -2.34 28.23 -6.17
C LYS A 27 -2.00 26.73 -6.18
N GLY A 28 -1.53 26.19 -5.05
CA GLY A 28 -1.19 24.79 -4.91
C GLY A 28 -2.40 23.89 -5.17
N ILE A 29 -2.15 22.71 -5.74
CA ILE A 29 -3.17 21.71 -6.03
C ILE A 29 -3.36 20.80 -4.81
N GLU A 30 -4.59 20.67 -4.33
CA GLU A 30 -4.94 19.66 -3.37
C GLU A 30 -5.15 18.31 -4.06
N LEU A 31 -4.41 17.31 -3.58
CA LEU A 31 -4.55 15.94 -4.05
C LEU A 31 -5.68 15.25 -3.28
N SER A 32 -6.48 14.43 -3.97
CA SER A 32 -7.31 13.45 -3.25
C SER A 32 -6.42 12.45 -2.50
N GLY A 33 -6.95 11.79 -1.46
CA GLY A 33 -6.18 10.80 -0.70
C GLY A 33 -5.56 9.72 -1.59
N GLY A 34 -6.30 9.22 -2.58
CA GLY A 34 -5.79 8.26 -3.55
C GLY A 34 -4.70 8.83 -4.48
N GLN A 35 -4.79 10.11 -4.84
CA GLN A 35 -3.74 10.77 -5.62
C GLN A 35 -2.47 10.99 -4.80
N ALA A 36 -2.61 11.40 -3.53
CA ALA A 36 -1.50 11.56 -2.62
C ALA A 36 -0.74 10.24 -2.41
N GLY A 37 -1.46 9.13 -2.21
CA GLY A 37 -0.87 7.79 -2.11
C GLY A 37 -0.08 7.39 -3.36
N ARG A 38 -0.62 7.62 -4.56
CA ARG A 38 0.09 7.33 -5.83
C ARG A 38 1.35 8.18 -5.99
N VAL A 39 1.32 9.45 -5.60
CA VAL A 39 2.51 10.32 -5.61
C VAL A 39 3.56 9.82 -4.61
N ALA A 40 3.14 9.38 -3.41
CA ALA A 40 4.05 8.80 -2.43
C ALA A 40 4.75 7.54 -2.95
N ILE A 41 4.00 6.63 -3.61
CA ILE A 41 4.57 5.46 -4.29
C ILE A 41 5.58 5.88 -5.36
N ALA A 42 5.21 6.80 -6.24
CA ALA A 42 6.08 7.25 -7.31
C ALA A 42 7.40 7.83 -6.77
N ARG A 43 7.34 8.58 -5.66
CA ARG A 43 8.54 9.10 -4.97
C ARG A 43 9.42 7.99 -4.39
N ALA A 44 8.81 6.98 -3.76
CA ALA A 44 9.53 5.84 -3.21
C ALA A 44 10.24 5.04 -4.31
N VAL A 45 9.56 4.79 -5.42
CA VAL A 45 10.12 4.10 -6.60
C VAL A 45 11.23 4.93 -7.25
N TYR A 46 11.02 6.24 -7.42
CA TYR A 46 12.01 7.14 -8.02
C TYR A 46 13.31 7.22 -7.20
N LYS A 47 13.19 7.17 -5.86
CA LYS A 47 14.35 7.17 -4.96
C LYS A 47 15.25 5.95 -5.12
N ASP A 48 14.72 4.86 -5.67
CA ASP A 48 15.41 3.61 -5.94
C ASP A 48 16.16 2.99 -4.74
N ALA A 49 15.62 3.23 -3.53
CA ALA A 49 16.21 2.69 -2.32
C ALA A 49 16.07 1.16 -2.27
N PRO A 50 17.06 0.42 -1.70
CA PRO A 50 16.98 -1.04 -1.55
C PRO A 50 15.93 -1.49 -0.53
N PHE A 51 15.42 -0.56 0.27
CA PHE A 51 14.46 -0.78 1.34
C PHE A 51 13.29 0.19 1.21
N VAL A 52 12.05 -0.31 1.25
CA VAL A 52 10.82 0.49 1.14
C VAL A 52 9.86 0.14 2.27
N VAL A 53 9.33 1.15 2.94
CA VAL A 53 8.28 0.99 3.96
C VAL A 53 7.02 1.69 3.47
N LEU A 54 5.92 0.96 3.49
CA LEU A 54 4.58 1.45 3.16
C LEU A 54 3.69 1.36 4.39
N ASP A 55 3.30 2.52 4.90
CA ASP A 55 2.46 2.64 6.07
C ASP A 55 1.06 3.11 5.65
N GLU A 56 0.06 2.25 5.85
CA GLU A 56 -1.37 2.50 5.55
C GLU A 56 -1.67 3.13 4.19
N LEU A 57 -0.89 2.78 3.17
CA LEU A 57 -0.92 3.41 1.84
C LEU A 57 -2.31 3.44 1.19
N THR A 58 -3.15 2.47 1.51
CA THR A 58 -4.44 2.23 0.83
C THR A 58 -5.65 2.57 1.67
N ALA A 59 -5.48 3.24 2.82
CA ALA A 59 -6.58 3.53 3.76
C ALA A 59 -7.78 4.25 3.12
N ALA A 60 -7.56 5.06 2.08
CA ALA A 60 -8.59 5.84 1.37
C ALA A 60 -9.09 5.18 0.06
N LEU A 61 -8.66 3.94 -0.25
CA LEU A 61 -9.00 3.26 -1.49
C LEU A 61 -10.07 2.19 -1.30
N ASP A 62 -10.84 1.97 -2.36
CA ASP A 62 -11.71 0.80 -2.44
C ASP A 62 -10.89 -0.49 -2.64
N PRO A 63 -11.47 -1.68 -2.33
CA PRO A 63 -10.74 -2.95 -2.38
C PRO A 63 -10.16 -3.31 -3.76
N ILE A 64 -10.83 -2.89 -4.85
CA ILE A 64 -10.38 -3.19 -6.23
C ILE A 64 -9.16 -2.34 -6.55
N ALA A 65 -9.23 -1.02 -6.29
CA ALA A 65 -8.11 -0.11 -6.47
C ALA A 65 -6.91 -0.48 -5.58
N GLU A 66 -7.17 -0.95 -4.36
CA GLU A 66 -6.15 -1.48 -3.47
C GLU A 66 -5.42 -2.69 -4.07
N TYR A 67 -6.17 -3.68 -4.55
CA TYR A 67 -5.61 -4.87 -5.18
C TYR A 67 -4.72 -4.53 -6.38
N GLU A 68 -5.18 -3.63 -7.26
CA GLU A 68 -4.40 -3.18 -8.41
C GLU A 68 -3.10 -2.48 -8.02
N ILE A 69 -3.15 -1.65 -6.97
CA ILE A 69 -1.96 -0.97 -6.47
C ILE A 69 -0.94 -1.97 -5.95
N TYR A 70 -1.33 -2.92 -5.10
CA TYR A 70 -0.38 -3.91 -4.57
C TYR A 70 0.19 -4.80 -5.66
N LYS A 71 -0.63 -5.24 -6.62
CA LYS A 71 -0.19 -6.03 -7.76
C LYS A 71 0.88 -5.30 -8.58
N ASN A 72 0.60 -4.06 -8.94
CA ASN A 72 1.53 -3.24 -9.75
C ASN A 72 2.79 -2.85 -8.95
N PHE A 73 2.62 -2.58 -7.65
CA PHE A 73 3.71 -2.18 -6.78
C PHE A 73 4.72 -3.30 -6.56
N ASN A 74 4.29 -4.54 -6.39
CA ASN A 74 5.19 -5.68 -6.26
C ASN A 74 6.12 -5.83 -7.47
N ASP A 75 5.65 -5.54 -8.68
CA ASP A 75 6.49 -5.54 -9.87
C ASP A 75 7.51 -4.40 -9.86
N LEU A 76 7.12 -3.22 -9.35
CA LEU A 76 8.00 -2.04 -9.26
C LEU A 76 9.09 -2.17 -8.20
N VAL A 77 8.83 -2.92 -7.12
CA VAL A 77 9.80 -3.12 -6.01
C VAL A 77 10.54 -4.45 -6.10
N ARG A 78 10.41 -5.17 -7.20
CA ARG A 78 11.08 -6.45 -7.40
C ARG A 78 12.58 -6.35 -7.11
N GLY A 79 13.07 -7.24 -6.24
CA GLY A 79 14.47 -7.24 -5.79
C GLY A 79 14.79 -6.29 -4.64
N LYS A 80 13.77 -5.64 -4.06
CA LYS A 80 13.91 -4.77 -2.88
C LYS A 80 13.28 -5.43 -1.65
N THR A 81 13.75 -5.06 -0.48
CA THR A 81 13.08 -5.40 0.78
C THR A 81 11.95 -4.42 1.03
N THR A 82 10.73 -4.94 1.14
CA THR A 82 9.53 -4.10 1.33
C THR A 82 8.82 -4.49 2.62
N ILE A 83 8.47 -3.51 3.44
CA ILE A 83 7.65 -3.68 4.63
C ILE A 83 6.31 -2.97 4.41
N TYR A 84 5.22 -3.72 4.58
CA TYR A 84 3.87 -3.19 4.59
C TYR A 84 3.37 -3.12 6.03
N ILE A 85 2.89 -1.96 6.44
CA ILE A 85 2.17 -1.77 7.70
C ILE A 85 0.71 -1.51 7.30
N SER A 86 -0.18 -2.40 7.69
CA SER A 86 -1.60 -2.33 7.31
C SER A 86 -2.48 -2.97 8.36
N HIS A 87 -3.66 -2.39 8.55
CA HIS A 87 -4.76 -3.00 9.27
C HIS A 87 -5.71 -3.76 8.31
N ARG A 88 -5.45 -3.72 7.00
CA ARG A 88 -6.19 -4.47 5.98
C ARG A 88 -5.43 -5.73 5.62
N LEU A 89 -5.98 -6.87 6.00
CA LEU A 89 -5.31 -8.16 5.79
C LEU A 89 -5.27 -8.61 4.33
N SER A 90 -6.09 -8.01 3.45
CA SER A 90 -6.05 -8.26 2.00
C SER A 90 -4.66 -8.10 1.40
N SER A 91 -3.86 -7.15 1.91
CA SER A 91 -2.47 -6.92 1.48
C SER A 91 -1.50 -8.03 1.89
N CYS A 92 -1.81 -8.79 2.95
CA CYS A 92 -0.95 -9.86 3.45
C CYS A 92 -0.74 -11.00 2.43
N ARG A 93 -1.66 -11.18 1.48
CA ARG A 93 -1.55 -12.17 0.39
C ARG A 93 -0.40 -11.90 -0.57
N PHE A 94 0.08 -10.65 -0.62
CA PHE A 94 1.16 -10.24 -1.51
C PHE A 94 2.53 -10.27 -0.82
N CYS A 95 2.57 -10.64 0.48
CA CYS A 95 3.77 -10.65 1.28
C CYS A 95 4.37 -12.05 1.37
N ASP A 96 5.69 -12.15 1.36
CA ASP A 96 6.41 -13.43 1.60
C ASP A 96 6.22 -13.90 3.04
N ALA A 97 6.11 -12.98 3.98
CA ALA A 97 5.86 -13.26 5.40
C ALA A 97 5.06 -12.15 6.05
N VAL A 98 4.29 -12.52 7.07
CA VAL A 98 3.48 -11.64 7.89
C VAL A 98 3.94 -11.76 9.34
N ALA A 99 4.10 -10.62 10.03
CA ALA A 99 4.35 -10.56 11.46
C ALA A 99 3.12 -9.95 12.15
N VAL A 100 2.51 -10.69 13.05
CA VAL A 100 1.38 -10.23 13.86
C VAL A 100 1.90 -9.66 15.16
N PHE A 101 1.55 -8.41 15.45
CA PHE A 101 1.94 -7.71 16.66
C PHE A 101 0.78 -7.64 17.64
N GLU A 102 1.05 -8.00 18.89
CA GLU A 102 0.14 -7.84 20.00
C GLU A 102 0.93 -7.39 21.23
N ASN A 103 0.45 -6.35 21.91
CA ASN A 103 1.09 -5.80 23.12
C ASN A 103 2.59 -5.50 22.93
N GLY A 104 2.99 -4.99 21.75
CA GLY A 104 4.38 -4.62 21.43
C GLY A 104 5.31 -5.79 21.14
N ARG A 105 4.77 -7.00 20.93
CA ARG A 105 5.54 -8.22 20.64
C ARG A 105 5.00 -8.89 19.40
N ILE A 106 5.87 -9.60 18.67
CA ILE A 106 5.44 -10.49 17.58
C ILE A 106 4.91 -11.77 18.25
N THR A 107 3.62 -12.03 18.03
CA THR A 107 2.93 -13.22 18.54
C THR A 107 2.86 -14.34 17.50
N GLU A 108 2.77 -13.96 16.23
CA GLU A 108 2.75 -14.92 15.12
C GLU A 108 3.62 -14.41 13.98
N TYR A 109 4.27 -15.36 13.28
CA TYR A 109 5.11 -15.05 12.13
C TYR A 109 5.09 -16.19 11.12
N GLY A 110 4.82 -15.88 9.86
CA GLY A 110 4.81 -16.88 8.79
C GLY A 110 4.19 -16.35 7.49
N SER A 111 4.06 -17.22 6.49
CA SER A 111 3.30 -16.87 5.29
C SER A 111 1.80 -16.79 5.61
N HIS A 112 1.06 -16.06 4.76
CA HIS A 112 -0.39 -15.96 4.85
C HIS A 112 -1.06 -17.32 5.05
N ASP A 113 -0.73 -18.31 4.20
CA ASP A 113 -1.33 -19.62 4.22
C ASP A 113 -1.03 -20.39 5.53
N LYS A 114 0.23 -20.35 5.98
CA LYS A 114 0.62 -20.99 7.25
C LYS A 114 -0.10 -20.41 8.47
N LEU A 115 -0.29 -19.10 8.48
CA LEU A 115 -0.98 -18.44 9.58
C LEU A 115 -2.48 -18.76 9.59
N LEU A 116 -3.08 -19.03 8.42
CA LEU A 116 -4.47 -19.48 8.33
C LEU A 116 -4.68 -20.95 8.73
N GLU A 117 -3.64 -21.80 8.64
CA GLU A 117 -3.71 -23.19 9.12
C GLU A 117 -3.93 -23.25 10.64
N ASN A 118 -3.39 -22.28 11.38
CA ASN A 118 -3.65 -22.12 12.81
C ASN A 118 -4.99 -21.44 13.05
N ARG A 119 -6.06 -22.24 13.12
CA ARG A 119 -7.45 -21.75 13.27
C ARG A 119 -7.71 -20.98 14.56
N ASP A 120 -6.97 -21.27 15.60
CA ASP A 120 -7.06 -20.60 16.92
C ASP A 120 -6.09 -19.43 17.03
N GLY A 121 -5.36 -19.11 15.96
CA GLY A 121 -4.40 -18.01 15.90
C GLY A 121 -5.10 -16.66 15.72
N LEU A 122 -4.48 -15.62 16.30
CA LEU A 122 -4.95 -14.22 16.17
C LEU A 122 -5.08 -13.79 14.72
N TYR A 123 -4.12 -14.18 13.87
CA TYR A 123 -4.17 -13.87 12.44
C TYR A 123 -5.41 -14.45 11.76
N SER A 124 -5.71 -15.72 12.03
CA SER A 124 -6.87 -16.41 11.46
C SER A 124 -8.17 -15.77 11.92
N GLU A 125 -8.26 -15.42 13.20
CA GLU A 125 -9.43 -14.73 13.77
C GLU A 125 -9.64 -13.38 13.07
N MET A 126 -8.60 -12.56 12.96
CA MET A 126 -8.64 -11.25 12.29
C MET A 126 -9.02 -11.38 10.82
N TRP A 127 -8.47 -12.36 10.12
CA TRP A 127 -8.78 -12.63 8.72
C TRP A 127 -10.26 -12.95 8.52
N HIS A 128 -10.80 -13.88 9.30
CA HIS A 128 -12.21 -14.27 9.21
C HIS A 128 -13.14 -13.14 9.65
N ALA A 129 -12.76 -12.33 10.61
CA ALA A 129 -13.53 -11.15 10.99
C ALA A 129 -13.63 -10.16 9.82
N GLN A 130 -12.50 -9.82 9.17
CA GLN A 130 -12.50 -8.88 8.04
C GLN A 130 -13.25 -9.44 6.81
N SER A 131 -13.08 -10.71 6.48
CA SER A 131 -13.72 -11.33 5.31
C SER A 131 -15.25 -11.28 5.36
N ARG A 132 -15.85 -11.22 6.54
CA ARG A 132 -17.32 -11.10 6.73
C ARG A 132 -17.86 -9.71 6.35
N TYR A 133 -17.03 -8.69 6.33
CA TYR A 133 -17.45 -7.32 5.98
C TYR A 133 -17.33 -7.03 4.48
N TYR A 134 -16.74 -7.93 3.70
CA TYR A 134 -16.53 -7.76 2.26
C TYR A 134 -17.41 -8.70 1.41
N VAL A 135 -18.43 -9.32 2.01
CA VAL A 135 -19.43 -10.16 1.30
C VAL A 135 -20.72 -9.38 1.08
#